data_0ff2dbe281bcfdb99bdead80ac338230
#
_entry.id   0ff2dbe281bcfdb99bdead80ac338230
#
_cell.length_a   1.000
_cell.length_b   1.000
_cell.length_c   1.000
_cell.angle_alpha   90.00
_cell.angle_beta   90.00
_cell.angle_gamma   90.00
#
_symmetry.space_group_name_H-M   'P 1'
#
loop_
_entity.id
_entity.type
_entity.pdbx_description
1 polymer ?
#
loop_
_entity_poly.entity_id
_entity_poly.type
_entity_poly.pdbx_seq_one_letter_code
_entity_poly.pdbx_strand_id
1 'polypeptide(L)'
;MTLSIGWFSTGRGPGSRELLAAAHDEIASDRLDARISVVFCNREPAEDENTDLFLEQVRGYGLPLVCLSSSDFRRQRGEKPVHKGETLPEWRRDYDREVMRLLEPYRFAIGVLAGYMLIFTEEFAGEYDLLNLHPAAPGGPKGIWQDVIWQLIASRAERAGVMMHLATPELDEGPPVAYCTYPLRGPAFDPLWRDVDDRPVEEIKSAEGETNALFAEIRRHGVAREVPLVIETLRALAEGRLRIVARHPADAAGRPIPPFDLTSEIERAVTQTPA
;
A
#
# COMPACT_ATOMS: atom_id res chain seq x y z
N MET A 1 4.81 23.56 -5.92
CA MET A 1 5.78 22.75 -6.73
C MET A 1 5.14 21.41 -6.93
N THR A 2 4.87 21.01 -8.18
CA THR A 2 4.18 19.76 -8.51
C THR A 2 4.88 18.54 -7.91
N LEU A 3 4.16 17.73 -7.13
CA LEU A 3 4.68 16.53 -6.50
C LEU A 3 5.01 15.48 -7.57
N SER A 4 6.26 15.03 -7.62
CA SER A 4 6.68 13.96 -8.55
C SER A 4 6.65 12.60 -7.85
N ILE A 5 5.98 11.61 -8.46
CA ILE A 5 5.68 10.30 -7.88
C ILE A 5 6.34 9.20 -8.71
N GLY A 6 7.05 8.29 -8.05
CA GLY A 6 7.39 6.97 -8.57
C GLY A 6 6.32 5.97 -8.14
N TRP A 7 5.72 5.24 -9.06
CA TRP A 7 4.66 4.29 -8.76
C TRP A 7 5.15 2.85 -8.90
N PHE A 8 5.10 2.07 -7.82
CA PHE A 8 5.64 0.72 -7.77
C PHE A 8 4.51 -0.29 -7.59
N SER A 9 4.42 -1.28 -8.47
CA SER A 9 3.38 -2.32 -8.38
C SER A 9 3.88 -3.66 -8.91
N THR A 10 3.30 -4.74 -8.41
CA THR A 10 3.42 -6.08 -9.02
C THR A 10 2.29 -6.35 -10.03
N GLY A 11 1.23 -5.53 -10.01
CA GLY A 11 0.10 -5.66 -10.92
C GLY A 11 -0.75 -6.92 -10.72
N ARG A 12 -0.79 -7.50 -9.49
CA ARG A 12 -1.40 -8.81 -9.24
C ARG A 12 -2.93 -8.86 -9.26
N GLY A 13 -3.60 -7.73 -9.25
CA GLY A 13 -5.05 -7.77 -9.15
C GLY A 13 -5.72 -6.41 -9.39
N PRO A 14 -7.05 -6.34 -9.28
CA PRO A 14 -7.82 -5.14 -9.55
C PRO A 14 -7.43 -3.95 -8.66
N GLY A 15 -7.14 -4.17 -7.37
CA GLY A 15 -6.75 -3.09 -6.45
C GLY A 15 -5.53 -2.28 -6.90
N SER A 16 -4.53 -2.92 -7.54
CA SER A 16 -3.38 -2.19 -8.11
C SER A 16 -3.81 -1.26 -9.25
N ARG A 17 -4.76 -1.70 -10.07
CA ARG A 17 -5.32 -0.92 -11.18
C ARG A 17 -6.21 0.21 -10.69
N GLU A 18 -7.03 -0.05 -9.68
CA GLU A 18 -7.93 0.94 -9.06
C GLU A 18 -7.15 2.08 -8.40
N LEU A 19 -6.10 1.75 -7.65
CA LEU A 19 -5.22 2.74 -7.02
C LEU A 19 -4.54 3.63 -8.07
N LEU A 20 -4.00 3.04 -9.15
CA LEU A 20 -3.37 3.81 -10.23
C LEU A 20 -4.39 4.67 -10.96
N ALA A 21 -5.57 4.13 -11.27
CA ALA A 21 -6.65 4.86 -11.94
C ALA A 21 -7.06 6.08 -11.11
N ALA A 22 -7.33 5.89 -9.83
CA ALA A 22 -7.74 6.98 -8.94
C ALA A 22 -6.67 8.10 -8.87
N ALA A 23 -5.40 7.73 -8.72
CA ALA A 23 -4.31 8.72 -8.70
C ALA A 23 -4.19 9.45 -10.06
N HIS A 24 -4.27 8.73 -11.17
CA HIS A 24 -4.24 9.31 -12.51
C HIS A 24 -5.41 10.27 -12.74
N ASP A 25 -6.64 9.90 -12.36
CA ASP A 25 -7.84 10.71 -12.56
C ASP A 25 -7.80 11.99 -11.71
N GLU A 26 -7.30 11.94 -10.48
CA GLU A 26 -7.10 13.11 -9.63
C GLU A 26 -6.08 14.10 -10.25
N ILE A 27 -5.00 13.56 -10.81
CA ILE A 27 -3.96 14.35 -11.50
C ILE A 27 -4.52 14.93 -12.81
N ALA A 28 -5.15 14.11 -13.65
CA ALA A 28 -5.67 14.52 -14.96
C ALA A 28 -6.79 15.56 -14.87
N SER A 29 -7.51 15.60 -13.76
CA SER A 29 -8.56 16.60 -13.49
C SER A 29 -8.10 17.80 -12.66
N ASP A 30 -6.79 18.00 -12.50
CA ASP A 30 -6.17 19.10 -11.74
C ASP A 30 -6.61 19.17 -10.26
N ARG A 31 -7.15 18.06 -9.69
CA ARG A 31 -7.51 17.99 -8.27
C ARG A 31 -6.34 17.60 -7.37
N LEU A 32 -5.26 17.10 -7.96
CA LEU A 32 -4.00 16.77 -7.28
C LEU A 32 -2.82 17.36 -8.07
N ASP A 33 -2.14 18.36 -7.50
CA ASP A 33 -0.92 18.95 -8.11
C ASP A 33 0.26 17.98 -8.01
N ALA A 34 0.19 16.93 -8.82
CA ALA A 34 1.20 15.88 -8.88
C ALA A 34 1.41 15.38 -10.31
N ARG A 35 2.46 14.60 -10.50
CA ARG A 35 2.70 13.85 -11.74
C ARG A 35 3.30 12.49 -11.41
N ILE A 36 2.90 11.45 -12.12
CA ILE A 36 3.55 10.14 -12.07
C ILE A 36 4.75 10.18 -13.02
N SER A 37 5.94 10.22 -12.46
CA SER A 37 7.21 10.34 -13.23
C SER A 37 7.61 9.01 -13.86
N VAL A 38 7.28 7.89 -13.23
CA VAL A 38 7.54 6.54 -13.71
C VAL A 38 6.65 5.56 -12.99
N VAL A 39 6.23 4.51 -13.69
CA VAL A 39 5.65 3.30 -13.11
C VAL A 39 6.69 2.20 -13.22
N PHE A 40 7.01 1.55 -12.10
CA PHE A 40 7.87 0.39 -12.05
C PHE A 40 7.04 -0.85 -11.74
N CYS A 41 7.21 -1.90 -12.55
CA CYS A 41 6.62 -3.22 -12.33
C CYS A 41 7.72 -4.28 -12.21
N ASN A 42 7.67 -5.09 -11.12
CA ASN A 42 8.61 -6.20 -10.92
C ASN A 42 8.24 -7.50 -11.65
N ARG A 43 7.43 -7.35 -12.72
CA ARG A 43 7.08 -8.39 -13.67
C ARG A 43 7.19 -7.86 -15.11
N GLU A 44 7.45 -8.77 -16.03
CA GLU A 44 7.42 -8.51 -17.47
C GLU A 44 6.06 -8.89 -18.08
N PRO A 45 5.73 -8.38 -19.29
CA PRO A 45 4.56 -8.83 -20.04
C PRO A 45 4.52 -10.36 -20.19
N ALA A 46 3.31 -10.92 -20.19
CA ALA A 46 3.02 -12.35 -20.33
C ALA A 46 3.42 -13.23 -19.11
N GLU A 47 3.81 -12.64 -17.99
CA GLU A 47 4.03 -13.40 -16.75
C GLU A 47 2.74 -13.72 -15.99
N ASP A 48 1.72 -12.85 -16.10
CA ASP A 48 0.46 -12.97 -15.38
C ASP A 48 -0.60 -12.08 -16.03
N GLU A 49 -1.81 -12.61 -16.26
CA GLU A 49 -2.90 -11.88 -16.93
C GLU A 49 -3.30 -10.57 -16.22
N ASN A 50 -3.34 -10.54 -14.88
CA ASN A 50 -3.63 -9.32 -14.15
C ASN A 50 -2.51 -8.28 -14.29
N THR A 51 -1.26 -8.74 -14.36
CA THR A 51 -0.12 -7.86 -14.63
C THR A 51 -0.22 -7.28 -16.03
N ASP A 52 -0.57 -8.07 -17.03
CA ASP A 52 -0.73 -7.59 -18.40
C ASP A 52 -1.80 -6.49 -18.48
N LEU A 53 -2.95 -6.68 -17.84
CA LEU A 53 -4.00 -5.66 -17.73
C LEU A 53 -3.50 -4.39 -17.03
N PHE A 54 -2.66 -4.51 -16.00
CA PHE A 54 -2.05 -3.36 -15.35
C PHE A 54 -1.08 -2.63 -16.27
N LEU A 55 -0.21 -3.35 -16.99
CA LEU A 55 0.75 -2.78 -17.94
C LEU A 55 0.05 -2.10 -19.12
N GLU A 56 -1.06 -2.67 -19.61
CA GLU A 56 -1.90 -2.05 -20.64
C GLU A 56 -2.51 -0.74 -20.16
N GLN A 57 -3.02 -0.70 -18.93
CA GLN A 57 -3.55 0.51 -18.31
C GLN A 57 -2.47 1.60 -18.21
N VAL A 58 -1.26 1.28 -17.75
CA VAL A 58 -0.14 2.22 -17.67
C VAL A 58 0.18 2.82 -19.04
N ARG A 59 0.24 1.97 -20.08
CA ARG A 59 0.47 2.41 -21.47
C ARG A 59 -0.69 3.28 -22.00
N GLY A 60 -1.93 2.89 -21.67
CA GLY A 60 -3.13 3.65 -22.05
C GLY A 60 -3.15 5.06 -21.47
N TYR A 61 -2.56 5.26 -20.29
CA TYR A 61 -2.37 6.58 -19.68
C TYR A 61 -1.15 7.35 -20.23
N GLY A 62 -0.34 6.74 -21.09
CA GLY A 62 0.88 7.37 -21.60
C GLY A 62 1.96 7.59 -20.55
N LEU A 63 1.92 6.84 -19.46
CA LEU A 63 2.90 6.95 -18.36
C LEU A 63 4.21 6.22 -18.71
N PRO A 64 5.38 6.77 -18.32
CA PRO A 64 6.64 6.05 -18.43
C PRO A 64 6.57 4.73 -17.64
N LEU A 65 6.92 3.62 -18.30
CA LEU A 65 6.85 2.28 -17.74
C LEU A 65 8.24 1.63 -17.79
N VAL A 66 8.67 1.12 -16.63
CA VAL A 66 9.87 0.31 -16.47
C VAL A 66 9.46 -1.04 -15.90
N CYS A 67 9.86 -2.13 -16.57
CA CYS A 67 9.64 -3.49 -16.10
C CYS A 67 10.99 -4.17 -15.85
N LEU A 68 11.06 -5.00 -14.81
CA LEU A 68 12.15 -5.93 -14.58
C LEU A 68 11.62 -7.12 -13.78
N SER A 69 11.51 -8.28 -14.43
CA SER A 69 11.01 -9.48 -13.75
C SER A 69 11.95 -9.93 -12.64
N SER A 70 11.48 -9.89 -11.40
CA SER A 70 12.22 -10.40 -10.25
C SER A 70 12.37 -11.92 -10.29
N SER A 71 11.38 -12.62 -10.86
CA SER A 71 11.41 -14.07 -11.01
C SER A 71 12.43 -14.51 -12.06
N ASP A 72 12.52 -13.81 -13.18
CA ASP A 72 13.48 -14.11 -14.26
C ASP A 72 14.89 -13.74 -13.84
N PHE A 73 15.06 -12.56 -13.23
CA PHE A 73 16.34 -12.13 -12.68
C PHE A 73 16.93 -13.17 -11.72
N ARG A 74 16.10 -13.70 -10.82
CA ARG A 74 16.46 -14.76 -9.90
C ARG A 74 16.80 -16.07 -10.64
N ARG A 75 15.94 -16.51 -11.58
CA ARG A 75 16.13 -17.77 -12.35
C ARG A 75 17.41 -17.75 -13.17
N GLN A 76 17.74 -16.65 -13.81
CA GLN A 76 18.98 -16.49 -14.59
C GLN A 76 20.25 -16.66 -13.74
N ARG A 77 20.16 -16.43 -12.42
CA ARG A 77 21.26 -16.64 -11.46
C ARG A 77 21.26 -18.01 -10.80
N GLY A 78 20.27 -18.87 -11.10
CA GLY A 78 20.13 -20.17 -10.46
C GLY A 78 19.70 -20.11 -8.99
N GLU A 79 19.14 -18.99 -8.58
CA GLU A 79 18.79 -18.70 -7.18
C GLU A 79 17.41 -19.20 -6.80
N LYS A 80 17.21 -19.48 -5.50
CA LYS A 80 15.92 -19.96 -4.94
C LYS A 80 14.99 -18.79 -4.59
N PRO A 81 13.66 -19.05 -4.57
CA PRO A 81 12.72 -18.08 -3.98
C PRO A 81 13.07 -17.77 -2.52
N VAL A 82 12.78 -16.54 -2.10
CA VAL A 82 12.89 -16.13 -0.69
C VAL A 82 11.56 -16.40 0.00
N HIS A 83 11.59 -17.03 1.17
CA HIS A 83 10.41 -17.26 1.98
C HIS A 83 10.26 -16.20 3.07
N LYS A 84 9.03 -16.02 3.56
CA LYS A 84 8.72 -15.06 4.62
C LYS A 84 9.58 -15.33 5.87
N GLY A 85 10.28 -14.30 6.35
CA GLY A 85 11.15 -14.38 7.52
C GLY A 85 12.59 -14.78 7.25
N GLU A 86 12.95 -15.09 6.01
CA GLU A 86 14.35 -15.35 5.63
C GLU A 86 15.09 -14.01 5.38
N THR A 87 16.39 -14.03 5.68
CA THR A 87 17.29 -12.92 5.31
C THR A 87 17.33 -12.79 3.80
N LEU A 88 17.26 -11.57 3.30
CA LEU A 88 17.34 -11.31 1.86
C LEU A 88 18.69 -11.76 1.30
N PRO A 89 18.72 -12.67 0.32
CA PRO A 89 19.95 -13.15 -0.29
C PRO A 89 20.60 -12.10 -1.20
N GLU A 90 21.87 -12.31 -1.56
CA GLU A 90 22.66 -11.35 -2.35
C GLU A 90 22.00 -10.96 -3.66
N TRP A 91 21.36 -11.91 -4.36
CA TRP A 91 20.68 -11.61 -5.63
C TRP A 91 19.58 -10.53 -5.47
N ARG A 92 19.00 -10.35 -4.28
CA ARG A 92 18.02 -9.29 -4.00
C ARG A 92 18.66 -7.91 -4.00
N ARG A 93 19.90 -7.80 -3.50
CA ARG A 93 20.69 -6.56 -3.57
C ARG A 93 21.05 -6.23 -5.01
N ASP A 94 21.48 -7.23 -5.78
CA ASP A 94 21.78 -7.05 -7.20
C ASP A 94 20.56 -6.64 -8.00
N TYR A 95 19.40 -7.25 -7.68
CA TYR A 95 18.12 -6.89 -8.29
C TYR A 95 17.74 -5.44 -7.99
N ASP A 96 17.77 -5.04 -6.74
CA ASP A 96 17.42 -3.69 -6.32
C ASP A 96 18.38 -2.65 -6.94
N ARG A 97 19.69 -2.93 -7.03
CA ARG A 97 20.68 -2.08 -7.74
C ARG A 97 20.34 -1.94 -9.21
N GLU A 98 19.95 -3.02 -9.86
CA GLU A 98 19.54 -2.95 -11.27
C GLU A 98 18.25 -2.13 -11.44
N VAL A 99 17.28 -2.27 -10.52
CA VAL A 99 16.09 -1.41 -10.50
C VAL A 99 16.48 0.06 -10.33
N MET A 100 17.39 0.38 -9.39
CA MET A 100 17.86 1.75 -9.18
C MET A 100 18.52 2.31 -10.44
N ARG A 101 19.36 1.51 -11.12
CA ARG A 101 19.98 1.89 -12.40
C ARG A 101 18.94 2.19 -13.50
N LEU A 102 17.88 1.37 -13.60
CA LEU A 102 16.80 1.57 -14.56
C LEU A 102 15.95 2.81 -14.24
N LEU A 103 15.85 3.16 -12.96
CA LEU A 103 15.12 4.34 -12.49
C LEU A 103 15.94 5.63 -12.53
N GLU A 104 17.25 5.57 -12.73
CA GLU A 104 18.14 6.75 -12.75
C GLU A 104 17.68 7.90 -13.68
N PRO A 105 17.11 7.64 -14.88
CA PRO A 105 16.59 8.70 -15.75
C PRO A 105 15.36 9.42 -15.19
N TYR A 106 14.68 8.83 -14.21
CA TYR A 106 13.41 9.32 -13.67
C TYR A 106 13.61 9.95 -12.29
N ARG A 107 13.17 11.21 -12.14
CA ARG A 107 13.23 11.91 -10.85
C ARG A 107 11.84 11.93 -10.23
N PHE A 108 11.74 11.44 -9.01
CA PHE A 108 10.53 11.51 -8.19
C PHE A 108 10.89 11.87 -6.75
N ALA A 109 9.99 12.59 -6.07
CA ALA A 109 10.18 13.02 -4.69
C ALA A 109 9.71 11.97 -3.69
N ILE A 110 8.74 11.14 -4.09
CA ILE A 110 8.15 10.09 -3.26
C ILE A 110 7.80 8.89 -4.12
N GLY A 111 8.03 7.68 -3.61
CA GLY A 111 7.53 6.45 -4.21
C GLY A 111 6.24 5.99 -3.53
N VAL A 112 5.31 5.41 -4.28
CA VAL A 112 4.08 4.78 -3.78
C VAL A 112 4.10 3.31 -4.11
N LEU A 113 4.00 2.46 -3.09
CA LEU A 113 3.93 1.00 -3.22
C LEU A 113 2.45 0.59 -3.27
N ALA A 114 1.91 0.47 -4.48
CA ALA A 114 0.53 0.10 -4.74
C ALA A 114 0.42 -1.38 -5.12
N GLY A 115 0.42 -2.26 -4.13
CA GLY A 115 0.46 -3.71 -4.34
C GLY A 115 1.81 -4.21 -4.86
N TYR A 116 2.90 -3.60 -4.44
CA TYR A 116 4.25 -4.11 -4.66
C TYR A 116 4.57 -5.19 -3.64
N MET A 117 4.97 -6.37 -4.10
CA MET A 117 5.01 -7.57 -3.26
C MET A 117 6.43 -7.99 -2.82
N LEU A 118 7.43 -7.17 -3.10
CA LEU A 118 8.80 -7.45 -2.66
C LEU A 118 9.20 -6.50 -1.53
N ILE A 119 9.97 -7.02 -0.59
CA ILE A 119 10.65 -6.22 0.43
C ILE A 119 11.90 -5.60 -0.23
N PHE A 120 12.11 -4.31 -0.08
CA PHE A 120 13.32 -3.65 -0.55
C PHE A 120 14.51 -3.89 0.37
N THR A 121 15.70 -3.88 -0.21
CA THR A 121 16.93 -3.91 0.58
C THR A 121 17.17 -2.56 1.27
N GLU A 122 18.03 -2.56 2.28
CA GLU A 122 18.42 -1.34 3.02
C GLU A 122 18.95 -0.25 2.08
N GLU A 123 19.74 -0.64 1.07
CA GLU A 123 20.32 0.28 0.06
C GLU A 123 19.21 1.00 -0.71
N PHE A 124 18.22 0.26 -1.22
CA PHE A 124 17.08 0.83 -1.97
C PHE A 124 16.19 1.69 -1.07
N ALA A 125 15.81 1.14 0.09
CA ALA A 125 14.97 1.85 1.03
C ALA A 125 15.66 3.09 1.64
N GLY A 126 17.01 3.13 1.67
CA GLY A 126 17.78 4.29 2.08
C GLY A 126 17.82 5.40 1.04
N GLU A 127 17.77 5.06 -0.25
CA GLU A 127 17.85 6.03 -1.36
C GLU A 127 16.51 6.73 -1.61
N TYR A 128 15.40 6.03 -1.44
CA TYR A 128 14.08 6.55 -1.78
C TYR A 128 13.14 6.60 -0.58
N ASP A 129 12.37 7.67 -0.44
CA ASP A 129 11.21 7.71 0.45
C ASP A 129 10.04 6.99 -0.23
N LEU A 130 9.73 5.79 0.26
CA LEU A 130 8.69 4.91 -0.31
C LEU A 130 7.53 4.78 0.65
N LEU A 131 6.34 5.16 0.24
CA LEU A 131 5.10 4.99 1.00
C LEU A 131 4.43 3.67 0.67
N ASN A 132 4.26 2.83 1.68
CA ASN A 132 3.52 1.57 1.58
C ASN A 132 2.13 1.71 2.18
N LEU A 133 1.11 1.23 1.46
CA LEU A 133 -0.25 1.12 1.94
C LEU A 133 -0.39 -0.16 2.78
N HIS A 134 -0.80 -0.02 4.04
CA HIS A 134 -0.98 -1.14 4.96
C HIS A 134 -2.39 -1.12 5.58
N PRO A 135 -3.10 -2.27 5.64
CA PRO A 135 -4.49 -2.35 6.07
C PRO A 135 -4.65 -2.38 7.61
N ALA A 136 -3.85 -1.62 8.33
CA ALA A 136 -3.97 -1.42 9.77
C ALA A 136 -3.65 0.03 10.15
N ALA A 137 -4.16 0.49 11.29
CA ALA A 137 -3.77 1.74 11.91
C ALA A 137 -2.36 1.65 12.53
N PRO A 138 -1.68 2.78 12.81
CA PRO A 138 -0.41 2.79 13.54
C PRO A 138 -0.49 2.00 14.85
N GLY A 139 0.48 1.10 15.07
CA GLY A 139 0.49 0.18 16.21
C GLY A 139 -0.46 -1.02 16.11
N GLY A 140 -1.18 -1.15 15.00
CA GLY A 140 -2.06 -2.28 14.72
C GLY A 140 -1.33 -3.54 14.24
N PRO A 141 -2.09 -4.57 13.82
CA PRO A 141 -1.54 -5.83 13.34
C PRO A 141 -0.65 -5.67 12.11
N LYS A 142 0.35 -6.55 11.97
CA LYS A 142 1.28 -6.61 10.84
C LYS A 142 1.02 -7.83 9.96
N GLY A 143 1.48 -7.78 8.71
CA GLY A 143 1.38 -8.87 7.75
C GLY A 143 0.41 -8.60 6.62
N ILE A 144 0.03 -9.66 5.88
CA ILE A 144 -0.92 -9.54 4.79
C ILE A 144 -2.33 -9.20 5.32
N TRP A 145 -3.15 -8.60 4.48
CA TRP A 145 -4.47 -8.09 4.90
C TRP A 145 -5.37 -9.17 5.55
N GLN A 146 -5.27 -10.44 5.13
CA GLN A 146 -6.00 -11.54 5.74
C GLN A 146 -5.56 -11.75 7.20
N ASP A 147 -4.25 -11.80 7.43
CA ASP A 147 -3.69 -11.97 8.78
C ASP A 147 -4.09 -10.80 9.69
N VAL A 148 -4.09 -9.58 9.15
CA VAL A 148 -4.52 -8.37 9.87
C VAL A 148 -5.96 -8.49 10.32
N ILE A 149 -6.89 -8.86 9.44
CA ILE A 149 -8.31 -9.00 9.78
C ILE A 149 -8.52 -10.09 10.84
N TRP A 150 -7.88 -11.26 10.70
CA TRP A 150 -7.99 -12.32 11.70
C TRP A 150 -7.44 -11.90 13.06
N GLN A 151 -6.35 -11.14 13.11
CA GLN A 151 -5.82 -10.58 14.34
C GLN A 151 -6.78 -9.55 14.98
N LEU A 152 -7.44 -8.71 14.19
CA LEU A 152 -8.48 -7.79 14.68
C LEU A 152 -9.66 -8.56 15.28
N ILE A 153 -10.12 -9.64 14.63
CA ILE A 153 -11.18 -10.50 15.15
C ILE A 153 -10.72 -11.21 16.45
N ALA A 154 -9.54 -11.78 16.46
CA ALA A 154 -9.00 -12.49 17.61
C ALA A 154 -8.82 -11.59 18.86
N SER A 155 -8.39 -10.35 18.65
CA SER A 155 -8.23 -9.36 19.72
C SER A 155 -9.52 -8.63 20.10
N ARG A 156 -10.66 -8.94 19.45
CA ARG A 156 -11.95 -8.22 19.60
C ARG A 156 -11.79 -6.72 19.49
N ALA A 157 -11.04 -6.29 18.50
CA ALA A 157 -10.71 -4.90 18.28
C ALA A 157 -11.97 -4.02 18.16
N GLU A 158 -11.99 -2.88 18.81
CA GLU A 158 -13.09 -1.92 18.71
C GLU A 158 -12.96 -1.00 17.50
N ARG A 159 -11.74 -0.86 16.97
CA ARG A 159 -11.42 -0.04 15.80
C ARG A 159 -10.45 -0.77 14.90
N ALA A 160 -10.54 -0.48 13.62
CA ALA A 160 -9.55 -0.81 12.61
C ALA A 160 -9.08 0.48 11.91
N GLY A 161 -8.19 0.34 10.95
CA GLY A 161 -7.73 1.47 10.14
C GLY A 161 -6.90 1.00 8.96
N VAL A 162 -6.45 1.97 8.20
CA VAL A 162 -5.46 1.82 7.13
C VAL A 162 -4.42 2.93 7.29
N MET A 163 -3.17 2.66 6.92
CA MET A 163 -2.10 3.65 7.00
C MET A 163 -1.19 3.64 5.77
N MET A 164 -0.58 4.79 5.52
CA MET A 164 0.61 4.92 4.70
C MET A 164 1.80 5.01 5.65
N HIS A 165 2.78 4.13 5.50
CA HIS A 165 4.03 4.18 6.27
C HIS A 165 5.24 4.17 5.33
N LEU A 166 6.38 4.64 5.78
CA LEU A 166 7.62 4.50 5.01
C LEU A 166 8.06 3.05 4.97
N ALA A 167 8.39 2.56 3.79
CA ALA A 167 8.95 1.23 3.64
C ALA A 167 10.37 1.17 4.22
N THR A 168 10.65 0.10 4.96
CA THR A 168 11.95 -0.26 5.51
C THR A 168 12.25 -1.72 5.14
N PRO A 169 13.49 -2.21 5.34
CA PRO A 169 13.79 -3.63 5.16
C PRO A 169 12.98 -4.55 6.07
N GLU A 170 12.56 -4.05 7.22
CA GLU A 170 11.67 -4.76 8.13
C GLU A 170 10.22 -4.59 7.69
N LEU A 171 9.54 -5.72 7.49
CA LEU A 171 8.17 -5.74 6.97
C LEU A 171 7.20 -5.02 7.91
N ASP A 172 6.51 -4.01 7.38
CA ASP A 172 5.48 -3.21 8.06
C ASP A 172 5.95 -2.53 9.36
N GLU A 173 7.27 -2.27 9.50
CA GLU A 173 7.88 -1.64 10.69
C GLU A 173 8.29 -0.18 10.49
N GLY A 174 8.19 0.31 9.27
CA GLY A 174 8.58 1.68 8.95
C GLY A 174 7.68 2.73 9.64
N PRO A 175 8.19 3.96 9.81
CA PRO A 175 7.44 5.04 10.45
C PRO A 175 6.10 5.30 9.77
N PRO A 176 4.97 5.28 10.51
CA PRO A 176 3.68 5.70 9.97
C PRO A 176 3.72 7.17 9.54
N VAL A 177 3.16 7.47 8.38
CA VAL A 177 3.15 8.82 7.78
C VAL A 177 1.75 9.44 7.85
N ALA A 178 0.75 8.71 7.37
CA ALA A 178 -0.65 9.12 7.43
C ALA A 178 -1.54 7.91 7.67
N TYR A 179 -2.70 8.13 8.26
CA TYR A 179 -3.64 7.04 8.57
C TYR A 179 -5.07 7.54 8.67
N CYS A 180 -6.00 6.59 8.62
CA CYS A 180 -7.36 6.78 9.12
C CYS A 180 -7.80 5.58 9.96
N THR A 181 -8.78 5.80 10.84
CA THR A 181 -9.38 4.75 11.64
C THR A 181 -10.89 4.75 11.51
N TYR A 182 -11.53 3.58 11.70
CA TYR A 182 -12.97 3.42 11.69
C TYR A 182 -13.42 2.43 12.77
N PRO A 183 -14.66 2.57 13.29
CA PRO A 183 -15.16 1.67 14.32
C PRO A 183 -15.47 0.30 13.74
N LEU A 184 -15.23 -0.74 14.54
CA LEU A 184 -15.68 -2.12 14.32
C LEU A 184 -16.88 -2.47 15.22
N ARG A 185 -17.62 -1.47 15.66
CA ARG A 185 -18.82 -1.55 16.46
C ARG A 185 -19.94 -0.71 15.83
N GLY A 186 -21.15 -0.93 16.27
CA GLY A 186 -22.34 -0.23 15.76
C GLY A 186 -23.20 -1.10 14.85
N PRO A 187 -24.24 -0.53 14.21
CA PRO A 187 -25.28 -1.28 13.54
C PRO A 187 -24.81 -2.27 12.47
N ALA A 188 -23.74 -1.96 11.75
CA ALA A 188 -23.18 -2.83 10.72
C ALA A 188 -22.40 -4.01 11.32
N PHE A 189 -21.75 -3.83 12.45
CA PHE A 189 -20.81 -4.79 13.03
C PHE A 189 -21.38 -5.59 14.21
N ASP A 190 -22.20 -4.98 15.07
CA ASP A 190 -22.67 -5.62 16.31
C ASP A 190 -23.43 -6.94 16.09
N PRO A 191 -24.26 -7.11 15.04
CA PRO A 191 -24.83 -8.41 14.75
C PRO A 191 -23.79 -9.46 14.39
N LEU A 192 -22.78 -9.07 13.59
CA LEU A 192 -21.73 -9.97 13.11
C LEU A 192 -20.78 -10.39 14.24
N TRP A 193 -20.50 -9.49 15.18
CA TRP A 193 -19.74 -9.83 16.38
C TRP A 193 -20.44 -10.89 17.23
N ARG A 194 -21.76 -10.80 17.42
CA ARG A 194 -22.54 -11.80 18.18
C ARG A 194 -22.43 -13.20 17.59
N ASP A 195 -22.32 -13.31 16.25
CA ASP A 195 -22.19 -14.59 15.56
C ASP A 195 -20.83 -15.28 15.79
N VAL A 196 -19.82 -14.51 16.22
CA VAL A 196 -18.45 -15.02 16.47
C VAL A 196 -18.04 -15.00 17.95
N ASP A 197 -18.83 -14.34 18.82
CA ASP A 197 -18.41 -14.05 20.21
C ASP A 197 -18.11 -15.27 21.06
N ASP A 198 -18.88 -16.35 20.91
CA ASP A 198 -18.74 -17.58 21.70
C ASP A 198 -17.96 -18.68 20.96
N ARG A 199 -17.32 -18.34 19.83
CA ARG A 199 -16.64 -19.32 18.97
C ARG A 199 -15.12 -19.09 18.98
N PRO A 200 -14.30 -20.17 19.04
CA PRO A 200 -12.86 -20.04 18.82
C PRO A 200 -12.53 -19.50 17.42
N VAL A 201 -11.67 -18.49 17.35
CA VAL A 201 -11.32 -17.83 16.07
C VAL A 201 -10.70 -18.81 15.08
N GLU A 202 -9.88 -19.76 15.55
CA GLU A 202 -9.27 -20.78 14.68
C GLU A 202 -10.31 -21.74 14.06
N GLU A 203 -11.40 -22.03 14.76
CA GLU A 203 -12.53 -22.79 14.23
C GLU A 203 -13.23 -22.01 13.10
N ILE A 204 -13.53 -20.73 13.35
CA ILE A 204 -14.15 -19.84 12.36
C ILE A 204 -13.27 -19.75 11.12
N LYS A 205 -11.98 -19.47 11.32
CA LYS A 205 -10.99 -19.35 10.25
C LYS A 205 -10.87 -20.63 9.42
N SER A 206 -10.90 -21.79 10.05
CA SER A 206 -10.81 -23.10 9.38
C SER A 206 -12.10 -23.46 8.63
N ALA A 207 -13.26 -23.17 9.20
CA ALA A 207 -14.56 -23.57 8.64
C ALA A 207 -15.09 -22.59 7.59
N GLU A 208 -14.91 -21.30 7.78
CA GLU A 208 -15.55 -20.25 7.00
C GLU A 208 -14.53 -19.41 6.21
N GLY A 209 -13.30 -19.27 6.70
CA GLY A 209 -12.26 -18.48 6.05
C GLY A 209 -12.72 -17.05 5.73
N GLU A 210 -12.38 -16.57 4.55
CA GLU A 210 -12.72 -15.21 4.09
C GLU A 210 -14.22 -15.01 3.83
N THR A 211 -15.03 -16.07 3.80
CA THR A 211 -16.50 -15.99 3.64
C THR A 211 -17.22 -15.67 4.94
N ASN A 212 -16.54 -15.68 6.09
CA ASN A 212 -17.11 -15.23 7.35
C ASN A 212 -17.62 -13.80 7.23
N ALA A 213 -18.85 -13.55 7.66
CA ALA A 213 -19.51 -12.26 7.46
C ALA A 213 -18.80 -11.09 8.15
N LEU A 214 -18.27 -11.28 9.36
CA LEU A 214 -17.50 -10.26 10.06
C LEU A 214 -16.16 -9.97 9.34
N PHE A 215 -15.48 -11.01 8.90
CA PHE A 215 -14.24 -10.88 8.11
C PHE A 215 -14.49 -10.07 6.83
N ALA A 216 -15.52 -10.44 6.06
CA ALA A 216 -15.89 -9.76 4.82
C ALA A 216 -16.28 -8.29 5.06
N GLU A 217 -17.01 -8.00 6.13
CA GLU A 217 -17.41 -6.64 6.46
C GLU A 217 -16.22 -5.76 6.88
N ILE A 218 -15.29 -6.29 7.68
CA ILE A 218 -14.04 -5.58 8.02
C ILE A 218 -13.24 -5.30 6.74
N ARG A 219 -13.12 -6.29 5.83
CA ARG A 219 -12.43 -6.11 4.55
C ARG A 219 -13.09 -5.03 3.71
N ARG A 220 -14.40 -5.06 3.56
CA ARG A 220 -15.17 -4.08 2.80
C ARG A 220 -14.93 -2.65 3.30
N HIS A 221 -14.97 -2.45 4.62
CA HIS A 221 -14.69 -1.15 5.25
C HIS A 221 -13.25 -0.69 5.06
N GLY A 222 -12.28 -1.62 5.14
CA GLY A 222 -10.86 -1.33 4.90
C GLY A 222 -10.62 -0.88 3.46
N VAL A 223 -11.05 -1.69 2.49
CA VAL A 223 -10.89 -1.39 1.04
C VAL A 223 -11.49 -0.05 0.67
N ALA A 224 -12.68 0.28 1.16
CA ALA A 224 -13.33 1.56 0.88
C ALA A 224 -12.49 2.78 1.30
N ARG A 225 -11.49 2.60 2.17
CA ARG A 225 -10.61 3.65 2.70
C ARG A 225 -9.21 3.65 2.08
N GLU A 226 -8.81 2.58 1.41
CA GLU A 226 -7.47 2.44 0.83
C GLU A 226 -7.21 3.52 -0.23
N VAL A 227 -8.08 3.63 -1.23
CA VAL A 227 -7.93 4.64 -2.31
C VAL A 227 -8.00 6.07 -1.76
N PRO A 228 -9.04 6.47 -0.98
CA PRO A 228 -9.08 7.80 -0.40
C PRO A 228 -7.85 8.13 0.44
N LEU A 229 -7.32 7.19 1.23
CA LEU A 229 -6.12 7.43 2.05
C LEU A 229 -4.89 7.72 1.19
N VAL A 230 -4.66 6.95 0.13
CA VAL A 230 -3.54 7.21 -0.80
C VAL A 230 -3.68 8.61 -1.40
N ILE A 231 -4.85 8.96 -1.91
CA ILE A 231 -5.08 10.25 -2.55
C ILE A 231 -4.91 11.42 -1.57
N GLU A 232 -5.51 11.34 -0.38
CA GLU A 232 -5.42 12.42 0.62
C GLU A 232 -4.00 12.55 1.20
N THR A 233 -3.25 11.45 1.31
CA THR A 233 -1.83 11.49 1.69
C THR A 233 -1.01 12.22 0.61
N LEU A 234 -1.20 11.88 -0.66
CA LEU A 234 -0.52 12.54 -1.77
C LEU A 234 -0.91 14.02 -1.87
N ARG A 235 -2.17 14.35 -1.61
CA ARG A 235 -2.66 15.73 -1.58
C ARG A 235 -2.00 16.52 -0.46
N ALA A 236 -1.92 15.96 0.76
CA ALA A 236 -1.26 16.61 1.89
C ALA A 236 0.24 16.86 1.62
N LEU A 237 0.91 15.95 0.90
CA LEU A 237 2.30 16.12 0.45
C LEU A 237 2.41 17.19 -0.64
N ALA A 238 1.55 17.18 -1.65
CA ALA A 238 1.56 18.16 -2.75
C ALA A 238 1.30 19.59 -2.26
N GLU A 239 0.39 19.75 -1.29
CA GLU A 239 0.06 21.01 -0.64
C GLU A 239 1.11 21.46 0.40
N GLY A 240 2.06 20.59 0.74
CA GLY A 240 3.09 20.85 1.75
C GLY A 240 2.58 20.88 3.19
N ARG A 241 1.35 20.42 3.45
CA ARG A 241 0.80 20.22 4.80
C ARG A 241 1.50 19.10 5.55
N LEU A 242 1.93 18.09 4.79
CA LEU A 242 2.72 16.95 5.22
C LEU A 242 4.04 16.94 4.45
N ARG A 243 5.13 16.66 5.11
CA ARG A 243 6.46 16.49 4.52
C ARG A 243 7.12 15.23 5.07
N ILE A 244 8.07 14.68 4.33
CA ILE A 244 8.98 13.66 4.84
C ILE A 244 10.35 14.32 5.03
N VAL A 245 10.82 14.34 6.28
CA VAL A 245 12.12 14.92 6.64
C VAL A 245 12.87 13.89 7.49
N ALA A 246 14.07 13.55 7.06
CA ALA A 246 14.88 12.52 7.72
C ALA A 246 14.10 11.23 7.97
N ARG A 247 13.29 10.82 7.00
CA ARG A 247 12.43 9.61 7.02
C ARG A 247 11.35 9.60 8.13
N HIS A 248 10.85 10.77 8.48
CA HIS A 248 9.75 10.95 9.43
C HIS A 248 8.74 11.96 8.91
N PRO A 249 7.45 11.84 9.27
CA PRO A 249 6.47 12.85 8.95
C PRO A 249 6.80 14.17 9.65
N ALA A 250 6.63 15.28 8.92
CA ALA A 250 6.91 16.61 9.40
C ALA A 250 5.82 17.60 8.93
N ASP A 251 5.66 18.70 9.65
CA ASP A 251 4.78 19.80 9.25
C ASP A 251 5.37 20.65 8.11
N ALA A 252 4.63 21.68 7.67
CA ALA A 252 5.06 22.61 6.62
C ALA A 252 6.39 23.33 6.94
N ALA A 253 6.73 23.46 8.21
CA ALA A 253 8.01 24.05 8.67
C ALA A 253 9.14 23.02 8.80
N GLY A 254 8.88 21.75 8.50
CA GLY A 254 9.84 20.66 8.60
C GLY A 254 10.05 20.13 10.03
N ARG A 255 9.19 20.48 10.96
CA ARG A 255 9.25 19.98 12.35
C ARG A 255 8.59 18.61 12.42
N PRO A 256 9.18 17.63 13.11
CA PRO A 256 8.58 16.31 13.28
C PRO A 256 7.17 16.40 13.88
N ILE A 257 6.24 15.62 13.34
CA ILE A 257 4.87 15.48 13.85
C ILE A 257 4.54 14.01 14.08
N PRO A 258 3.54 13.67 14.90
CA PRO A 258 2.97 12.32 14.89
C PRO A 258 2.38 12.02 13.52
N PRO A 259 2.07 10.72 13.21
CA PRO A 259 1.41 10.34 11.96
C PRO A 259 0.19 11.22 11.68
N PHE A 260 0.04 11.65 10.44
CA PHE A 260 -0.98 12.60 10.02
C PHE A 260 -2.36 11.92 10.00
N ASP A 261 -3.26 12.32 10.90
CA ASP A 261 -4.60 11.75 10.99
C ASP A 261 -5.51 12.35 9.91
N LEU A 262 -5.91 11.52 8.96
CA LEU A 262 -6.81 11.86 7.86
C LEU A 262 -8.21 11.26 8.04
N THR A 263 -8.56 10.78 9.23
CA THR A 263 -9.84 10.09 9.50
C THR A 263 -11.04 10.90 9.02
N SER A 264 -11.06 12.21 9.32
CA SER A 264 -12.19 13.06 8.95
C SER A 264 -12.34 13.29 7.45
N GLU A 265 -11.23 13.40 6.72
CA GLU A 265 -11.19 13.55 5.27
C GLU A 265 -11.66 12.27 4.58
N ILE A 266 -11.13 11.13 5.04
CA ILE A 266 -11.45 9.82 4.45
C ILE A 266 -12.91 9.45 4.71
N GLU A 267 -13.44 9.66 5.91
CA GLU A 267 -14.86 9.37 6.20
C GLU A 267 -15.81 10.22 5.34
N ARG A 268 -15.47 11.47 5.06
CA ARG A 268 -16.24 12.30 4.11
C ARG A 268 -16.20 11.73 2.70
N ALA A 269 -15.03 11.31 2.21
CA ALA A 269 -14.89 10.73 0.89
C ALA A 269 -15.69 9.42 0.75
N VAL A 270 -15.59 8.52 1.74
CA VAL A 270 -16.33 7.24 1.76
C VAL A 270 -17.84 7.46 1.78
N THR A 271 -18.33 8.47 2.52
CA THR A 271 -19.77 8.76 2.61
C THR A 271 -20.33 9.37 1.32
N GLN A 272 -19.51 10.06 0.52
CA GLN A 272 -19.91 10.71 -0.73
C GLN A 272 -19.85 9.78 -1.95
N THR A 273 -19.19 8.62 -1.84
CA THR A 273 -19.15 7.61 -2.90
C THR A 273 -20.38 6.72 -2.77
N PRO A 274 -21.36 6.77 -3.73
CA PRO A 274 -22.50 5.87 -3.71
C PRO A 274 -22.01 4.41 -3.85
N ALA A 275 -22.62 3.50 -3.06
CA ALA A 275 -22.33 2.08 -3.05
C ALA A 275 -22.68 1.38 -4.37
#